data_5e98bc4a70de410963ff64a80027e808
#
_entry.id   5e98bc4a70de410963ff64a80027e808
#
_cell.length_a   1.000
_cell.length_b   1.000
_cell.length_c   1.000
_cell.angle_alpha   90.00
_cell.angle_beta   90.00
_cell.angle_gamma   90.00
#
_symmetry.space_group_name_H-M   'P 1'
#
loop_
_entity.id
_entity.type
_entity.pdbx_description
1 polymer ?
#
loop_
_entity_poly.entity_id
_entity_poly.type
_entity_poly.pdbx_seq_one_letter_code
_entity_poly.pdbx_strand_id
1 'polypeptide(L)'
;MALDVQHSGESDEAELNTAINTTPLVDVMLVLLVIFLVTIPVVVQNIPLQLPNQRNIVTETKPENIVLAVDRNEQVYFNNVPVDSSEVRDRLIERQKAVTDGNFPEVHIRADRSVRFETVGRLILACQQAAIVKVGFITLPAALN
;
A
#
# COMPACT_ATOMS: atom_id res chain seq x y z
N MET A 1 -50.10 51.72 64.96
CA MET A 1 -50.48 51.15 63.69
C MET A 1 -49.20 50.92 62.91
N ALA A 2 -48.77 49.68 62.93
CA ALA A 2 -47.59 49.25 62.18
C ALA A 2 -48.04 48.79 60.81
N LEU A 3 -47.58 49.46 59.78
CA LEU A 3 -47.74 49.01 58.39
C LEU A 3 -46.49 48.15 58.10
N ASP A 4 -46.70 46.92 58.18
CA ASP A 4 -45.75 45.92 57.71
C ASP A 4 -45.81 45.87 56.20
N VAL A 5 -44.81 46.48 55.53
CA VAL A 5 -44.64 46.36 54.10
C VAL A 5 -43.61 45.25 53.92
N GLN A 6 -44.17 44.07 53.85
CA GLN A 6 -43.42 42.92 53.44
C GLN A 6 -43.10 43.06 51.92
N HIS A 7 -41.87 43.50 51.66
CA HIS A 7 -41.33 43.49 50.33
C HIS A 7 -40.75 42.12 50.06
N SER A 8 -41.62 41.24 49.63
CA SER A 8 -41.19 39.99 49.01
C SER A 8 -40.66 40.33 47.60
N GLY A 9 -39.41 40.69 47.57
CA GLY A 9 -38.65 40.70 46.33
C GLY A 9 -38.40 39.24 45.92
N GLU A 10 -39.39 38.68 45.27
CA GLU A 10 -39.22 37.46 44.51
C GLU A 10 -38.57 37.87 43.22
N SER A 11 -37.24 37.84 43.23
CA SER A 11 -36.45 37.83 42.02
C SER A 11 -36.72 36.47 41.37
N ASP A 12 -37.74 36.48 40.51
CA ASP A 12 -37.85 35.48 39.42
C ASP A 12 -36.62 35.65 38.55
N GLU A 13 -35.48 35.21 39.03
CA GLU A 13 -34.42 34.81 38.14
C GLU A 13 -34.98 33.56 37.43
N ALA A 14 -35.73 33.83 36.36
CA ALA A 14 -36.02 32.83 35.39
C ALA A 14 -34.65 32.32 34.91
N GLU A 15 -34.18 31.25 35.49
CA GLU A 15 -33.09 30.48 34.96
C GLU A 15 -33.50 30.16 33.53
N LEU A 16 -32.99 30.99 32.61
CA LEU A 16 -33.03 30.72 31.21
C LEU A 16 -32.19 29.49 31.00
N ASN A 17 -32.74 28.33 31.36
CA ASN A 17 -32.23 27.03 30.94
C ASN A 17 -32.36 27.01 29.41
N THR A 18 -31.50 27.76 28.77
CA THR A 18 -31.23 27.60 27.34
C THR A 18 -30.51 26.24 27.20
N ALA A 19 -31.27 25.17 27.41
CA ALA A 19 -30.83 23.85 27.03
C ALA A 19 -30.57 23.88 25.53
N ILE A 20 -29.31 24.12 25.17
CA ILE A 20 -28.90 24.06 23.77
C ILE A 20 -29.17 22.64 23.31
N ASN A 21 -30.09 22.49 22.36
CA ASN A 21 -30.34 21.21 21.76
C ASN A 21 -29.07 20.82 20.98
N THR A 22 -28.27 19.90 21.54
CA THR A 22 -27.01 19.46 20.98
C THR A 22 -27.18 18.54 19.78
N THR A 23 -28.39 18.03 19.53
CA THR A 23 -28.67 17.08 18.44
C THR A 23 -28.30 17.64 17.06
N PRO A 24 -28.68 18.88 16.67
CA PRO A 24 -28.25 19.45 15.38
C PRO A 24 -26.75 19.67 15.30
N LEU A 25 -26.11 20.02 16.41
CA LEU A 25 -24.65 20.22 16.47
C LEU A 25 -23.90 18.91 16.24
N VAL A 26 -24.34 17.84 16.88
CA VAL A 26 -23.74 16.50 16.74
C VAL A 26 -23.90 15.99 15.30
N ASP A 27 -25.03 16.23 14.66
CA ASP A 27 -25.27 15.82 13.28
C ASP A 27 -24.29 16.52 12.31
N VAL A 28 -24.13 17.85 12.44
CA VAL A 28 -23.16 18.60 11.63
C VAL A 28 -21.74 18.09 11.88
N MET A 29 -21.35 17.83 13.12
CA MET A 29 -20.03 17.32 13.45
C MET A 29 -19.80 15.93 12.85
N LEU A 30 -20.83 15.06 12.88
CA LEU A 30 -20.75 13.72 12.32
C LEU A 30 -20.61 13.77 10.81
N VAL A 31 -21.39 14.60 10.12
CA VAL A 31 -21.30 14.79 8.66
C VAL A 31 -19.93 15.32 8.27
N LEU A 32 -19.41 16.32 8.97
CA LEU A 32 -18.06 16.83 8.73
C LEU A 32 -17.00 15.76 8.94
N LEU A 33 -17.12 14.96 10.00
CA LEU A 33 -16.19 13.87 10.28
C LEU A 33 -16.16 12.85 9.13
N VAL A 34 -17.34 12.45 8.64
CA VAL A 34 -17.44 11.50 7.51
C VAL A 34 -16.83 12.10 6.24
N ILE A 35 -17.12 13.38 5.96
CA ILE A 35 -16.54 14.08 4.79
C ILE A 35 -15.01 14.10 4.92
N PHE A 36 -14.47 14.48 6.06
CA PHE A 36 -13.01 14.46 6.27
C PHE A 36 -12.43 13.07 6.10
N LEU A 37 -13.09 12.05 6.60
CA LEU A 37 -12.63 10.68 6.53
C LEU A 37 -12.58 10.15 5.08
N VAL A 38 -13.53 10.58 4.25
CA VAL A 38 -13.60 10.22 2.83
C VAL A 38 -12.66 11.08 1.98
N THR A 39 -12.48 12.36 2.34
CA THR A 39 -11.67 13.31 1.57
C THR A 39 -10.20 13.32 1.96
N ILE A 40 -9.84 12.73 3.12
CA ILE A 40 -8.41 12.55 3.44
C ILE A 40 -7.81 11.72 2.31
N PRO A 41 -7.02 12.35 1.40
CA PRO A 41 -6.30 11.56 0.42
C PRO A 41 -5.42 10.61 1.22
N VAL A 42 -5.53 9.32 0.95
CA VAL A 42 -4.51 8.37 1.39
C VAL A 42 -3.22 8.89 0.75
N VAL A 43 -2.51 9.72 1.47
CA VAL A 43 -1.19 10.17 1.07
C VAL A 43 -0.35 8.91 1.09
N VAL A 44 -0.31 8.25 -0.06
CA VAL A 44 0.74 7.30 -0.33
C VAL A 44 2.00 8.14 -0.22
N GLN A 45 2.65 8.09 0.91
CA GLN A 45 3.97 8.67 1.06
C GLN A 45 4.86 7.93 0.06
N ASN A 46 4.93 8.47 -1.14
CA ASN A 46 6.05 8.23 -2.01
C ASN A 46 7.24 8.78 -1.24
N ILE A 47 7.87 7.93 -0.44
CA ILE A 47 9.16 8.23 0.12
C ILE A 47 10.01 8.48 -1.13
N PRO A 48 10.45 9.72 -1.41
CA PRO A 48 11.42 9.94 -2.46
C PRO A 48 12.70 9.28 -1.98
N LEU A 49 12.83 8.01 -2.30
CA LEU A 49 14.11 7.35 -2.28
C LEU A 49 14.92 8.12 -3.31
N GLN A 50 15.74 9.04 -2.85
CA GLN A 50 16.85 9.54 -3.62
C GLN A 50 17.74 8.33 -3.83
N LEU A 51 17.43 7.59 -4.90
CA LEU A 51 18.37 6.62 -5.43
C LEU A 51 19.64 7.42 -5.70
N PRO A 52 20.75 7.13 -5.01
CA PRO A 52 22.01 7.74 -5.39
C PRO A 52 22.16 7.49 -6.88
N ASN A 53 22.51 8.53 -7.63
CA ASN A 53 22.85 8.46 -9.04
C ASN A 53 24.07 7.53 -9.18
N GLN A 54 23.86 6.28 -8.98
CA GLN A 54 24.81 5.24 -9.34
C GLN A 54 24.69 5.14 -10.86
N ARG A 55 25.60 5.81 -11.52
CA ARG A 55 25.89 5.61 -12.94
C ARG A 55 25.87 4.11 -13.18
N ASN A 56 24.93 3.66 -14.03
CA ASN A 56 24.95 2.35 -14.67
C ASN A 56 25.84 1.32 -13.95
N ILE A 57 25.48 0.96 -12.73
CA ILE A 57 25.92 -0.32 -12.26
C ILE A 57 25.06 -1.26 -13.11
N VAL A 58 25.68 -1.77 -14.16
CA VAL A 58 25.27 -3.03 -14.74
C VAL A 58 24.99 -3.88 -13.52
N THR A 59 23.72 -4.16 -13.25
CA THR A 59 23.36 -5.08 -12.17
C THR A 59 24.09 -6.35 -12.55
N GLU A 60 25.23 -6.58 -11.91
CA GLU A 60 25.93 -7.85 -12.07
C GLU A 60 24.92 -8.89 -11.64
N THR A 61 24.29 -9.46 -12.64
CA THR A 61 23.38 -10.56 -12.45
C THR A 61 24.27 -11.67 -11.96
N LYS A 62 24.40 -11.78 -10.65
CA LYS A 62 25.08 -12.94 -10.06
C LYS A 62 24.42 -14.16 -10.70
N PRO A 63 25.18 -15.16 -11.16
CA PRO A 63 24.61 -16.32 -11.85
C PRO A 63 23.57 -17.08 -11.04
N GLU A 64 23.44 -16.74 -9.77
CA GLU A 64 22.47 -17.31 -8.84
C GLU A 64 21.09 -16.60 -8.87
N ASN A 65 21.00 -15.39 -9.44
CA ASN A 65 19.76 -14.64 -9.45
C ASN A 65 18.78 -15.21 -10.48
N ILE A 66 17.51 -15.25 -10.10
CA ILE A 66 16.44 -15.74 -10.96
C ILE A 66 15.74 -14.54 -11.60
N VAL A 67 15.62 -14.56 -12.91
CA VAL A 67 14.90 -13.51 -13.64
C VAL A 67 13.57 -14.08 -14.14
N LEU A 68 12.47 -13.49 -13.67
CA LEU A 68 11.12 -13.76 -14.17
C LEU A 68 10.71 -12.61 -15.08
N ALA A 69 10.53 -12.88 -16.36
CA ALA A 69 10.05 -11.90 -17.32
C ALA A 69 8.64 -12.21 -17.77
N VAL A 70 7.82 -11.18 -17.96
CA VAL A 70 6.45 -11.30 -18.49
C VAL A 70 6.35 -10.43 -19.73
N ASP A 71 5.99 -11.07 -20.84
CA ASP A 71 5.77 -10.42 -22.13
C ASP A 71 4.35 -9.86 -22.24
N ARG A 72 4.11 -9.04 -23.27
CA ARG A 72 2.80 -8.44 -23.61
C ARG A 72 1.66 -9.45 -23.76
N ASN A 73 1.99 -10.68 -24.13
CA ASN A 73 1.05 -11.78 -24.28
C ASN A 73 0.78 -12.53 -22.96
N GLU A 74 1.24 -11.97 -21.82
CA GLU A 74 1.17 -12.59 -20.48
C GLU A 74 1.95 -13.93 -20.40
N GLN A 75 2.85 -14.17 -21.36
CA GLN A 75 3.75 -15.32 -21.31
C GLN A 75 4.86 -15.08 -20.29
N VAL A 76 5.05 -16.03 -19.38
CA VAL A 76 6.08 -15.99 -18.34
C VAL A 76 7.34 -16.69 -18.84
N TYR A 77 8.47 -16.05 -18.59
CA TYR A 77 9.79 -16.61 -18.87
C TYR A 77 10.58 -16.74 -17.59
N PHE A 78 11.11 -17.91 -17.33
CA PHE A 78 12.01 -18.21 -16.23
C PHE A 78 13.44 -18.27 -16.77
N ASN A 79 14.30 -17.31 -16.43
CA ASN A 79 15.66 -17.18 -16.98
C ASN A 79 15.69 -17.32 -18.52
N ASN A 80 14.81 -16.59 -19.20
CA ASN A 80 14.63 -16.58 -20.66
C ASN A 80 14.02 -17.85 -21.28
N VAL A 81 13.61 -18.82 -20.47
CA VAL A 81 12.90 -20.02 -20.96
C VAL A 81 11.40 -19.81 -20.73
N PRO A 82 10.54 -19.97 -21.75
CA PRO A 82 9.10 -19.85 -21.57
C PRO A 82 8.58 -20.96 -20.65
N VAL A 83 7.76 -20.58 -19.67
CA VAL A 83 7.21 -21.49 -18.66
C VAL A 83 5.75 -21.17 -18.46
N ASP A 84 4.96 -22.17 -18.10
CA ASP A 84 3.60 -21.90 -17.67
C ASP A 84 3.62 -21.25 -16.26
N SER A 85 2.69 -20.31 -16.05
CA SER A 85 2.56 -19.63 -14.76
C SER A 85 2.32 -20.59 -13.59
N SER A 86 1.74 -21.76 -13.83
CA SER A 86 1.55 -22.82 -12.84
C SER A 86 2.85 -23.50 -12.42
N GLU A 87 3.81 -23.63 -13.34
CA GLU A 87 5.10 -24.30 -13.11
C GLU A 87 6.13 -23.39 -12.42
N VAL A 88 5.93 -22.08 -12.46
CA VAL A 88 6.88 -21.11 -11.89
C VAL A 88 7.15 -21.41 -10.42
N ARG A 89 6.10 -21.69 -9.66
CA ARG A 89 6.22 -21.99 -8.23
C ARG A 89 7.10 -23.21 -7.98
N ASP A 90 6.86 -24.28 -8.71
CA ASP A 90 7.57 -25.54 -8.51
C ASP A 90 9.05 -25.41 -8.88
N ARG A 91 9.36 -24.68 -9.94
CA ARG A 91 10.73 -24.36 -10.33
C ARG A 91 11.45 -23.46 -9.32
N LEU A 92 10.74 -22.52 -8.71
CA LEU A 92 11.29 -21.67 -7.65
C LEU A 92 11.62 -22.50 -6.40
N ILE A 93 10.74 -23.42 -6.02
CA ILE A 93 10.95 -24.33 -4.89
C ILE A 93 12.15 -25.26 -5.15
N GLU A 94 12.28 -25.78 -6.36
CA GLU A 94 13.39 -26.63 -6.74
C GLU A 94 14.73 -25.89 -6.67
N ARG A 95 14.76 -24.65 -7.19
CA ARG A 95 15.94 -23.80 -7.10
C ARG A 95 16.31 -23.45 -5.66
N GLN A 96 15.33 -23.19 -4.82
CA GLN A 96 15.57 -22.90 -3.41
C GLN A 96 16.16 -24.12 -2.66
N LYS A 97 15.68 -25.32 -2.95
CA LYS A 97 16.19 -26.56 -2.36
C LYS A 97 17.61 -26.88 -2.83
N ALA A 98 17.99 -26.45 -4.02
CA ALA A 98 19.34 -26.67 -4.55
C ALA A 98 20.41 -25.80 -3.89
N VAL A 99 20.00 -24.77 -3.13
CA VAL A 99 20.92 -23.87 -2.44
C VAL A 99 21.29 -24.46 -1.09
N THR A 100 22.51 -24.94 -0.95
CA THR A 100 23.03 -25.54 0.28
C THR A 100 23.75 -24.52 1.17
N ASP A 101 24.19 -23.39 0.60
CA ASP A 101 25.08 -22.45 1.28
C ASP A 101 24.38 -21.29 2.01
N GLY A 102 23.06 -21.36 2.17
CA GLY A 102 22.29 -20.30 2.84
C GLY A 102 22.19 -18.97 2.07
N ASN A 103 22.78 -18.89 0.88
CA ASN A 103 22.69 -17.72 0.00
C ASN A 103 21.46 -17.89 -0.91
N PHE A 104 20.31 -17.46 -0.42
CA PHE A 104 19.05 -17.57 -1.17
C PHE A 104 19.09 -16.73 -2.44
N PRO A 105 18.63 -17.28 -3.59
CA PRO A 105 18.60 -16.54 -4.84
C PRO A 105 17.64 -15.35 -4.73
N GLU A 106 18.04 -14.25 -5.33
CA GLU A 106 17.19 -13.08 -5.48
C GLU A 106 16.37 -13.22 -6.77
N VAL A 107 15.07 -12.98 -6.68
CA VAL A 107 14.17 -13.04 -7.84
C VAL A 107 13.93 -11.64 -8.37
N HIS A 108 14.27 -11.41 -9.62
CA HIS A 108 14.01 -10.17 -10.33
C HIS A 108 12.82 -10.33 -11.28
N ILE A 109 11.75 -9.55 -11.05
CA ILE A 109 10.57 -9.57 -11.90
C ILE A 109 10.67 -8.42 -12.91
N ARG A 110 10.60 -8.76 -14.20
CA ARG A 110 10.51 -7.80 -15.32
C ARG A 110 9.15 -7.98 -15.98
N ALA A 111 8.35 -6.95 -15.99
CA ALA A 111 7.06 -6.95 -16.68
C ALA A 111 6.99 -5.81 -17.70
N ASP A 112 6.39 -6.09 -18.87
CA ASP A 112 6.07 -5.04 -19.82
C ASP A 112 4.96 -4.14 -19.26
N ARG A 113 4.91 -2.89 -19.66
CA ARG A 113 3.91 -1.90 -19.22
C ARG A 113 2.46 -2.32 -19.50
N SER A 114 2.26 -3.10 -20.54
CA SER A 114 0.94 -3.56 -20.97
C SER A 114 0.44 -4.77 -20.22
N VAL A 115 1.28 -5.40 -19.41
CA VAL A 115 0.91 -6.59 -18.62
C VAL A 115 -0.07 -6.20 -17.51
N ARG A 116 -1.10 -7.03 -17.33
CA ARG A 116 -2.04 -6.85 -16.22
C ARG A 116 -1.35 -7.05 -14.90
N PHE A 117 -1.69 -6.21 -13.95
CA PHE A 117 -1.17 -6.33 -12.59
C PHE A 117 -1.49 -7.69 -11.94
N GLU A 118 -2.58 -8.30 -12.34
CA GLU A 118 -2.99 -9.63 -11.87
C GLU A 118 -1.92 -10.70 -12.17
N THR A 119 -1.34 -10.69 -13.36
CA THR A 119 -0.28 -11.64 -13.75
C THR A 119 0.97 -11.45 -12.91
N VAL A 120 1.36 -10.20 -12.68
CA VAL A 120 2.49 -9.89 -11.80
C VAL A 120 2.20 -10.30 -10.36
N GLY A 121 0.97 -10.08 -9.89
CA GLY A 121 0.51 -10.49 -8.56
C GLY A 121 0.61 -12.00 -8.33
N ARG A 122 0.27 -12.80 -9.34
CA ARG A 122 0.42 -14.26 -9.29
C ARG A 122 1.89 -14.67 -9.16
N LEU A 123 2.79 -14.00 -9.85
CA LEU A 123 4.24 -14.27 -9.73
C LEU A 123 4.75 -13.92 -8.34
N ILE A 124 4.32 -12.80 -7.77
CA ILE A 124 4.67 -12.42 -6.40
C ILE A 124 4.17 -13.48 -5.41
N LEU A 125 2.93 -13.93 -5.58
CA LEU A 125 2.36 -14.99 -4.74
C LEU A 125 3.16 -16.30 -4.87
N ALA A 126 3.56 -16.67 -6.08
CA ALA A 126 4.40 -17.84 -6.32
C ALA A 126 5.77 -17.72 -5.62
N CYS A 127 6.38 -16.53 -5.63
CA CYS A 127 7.62 -16.27 -4.89
C CYS A 127 7.42 -16.40 -3.37
N GLN A 128 6.31 -15.87 -2.83
CA GLN A 128 5.98 -15.98 -1.42
C GLN A 128 5.74 -17.44 -1.00
N GLN A 129 5.03 -18.21 -1.81
CA GLN A 129 4.79 -19.64 -1.57
C GLN A 129 6.07 -20.48 -1.65
N ALA A 130 7.03 -20.02 -2.45
CA ALA A 130 8.37 -20.63 -2.51
C ALA A 130 9.30 -20.13 -1.38
N ALA A 131 8.78 -19.33 -0.42
CA ALA A 131 9.54 -18.74 0.69
C ALA A 131 10.75 -17.90 0.24
N ILE A 132 10.65 -17.24 -0.91
CA ILE A 132 11.67 -16.33 -1.40
C ILE A 132 11.46 -14.96 -0.75
N VAL A 133 12.46 -14.51 0.00
CA VAL A 133 12.39 -13.25 0.77
C VAL A 133 12.82 -12.05 -0.06
N LYS A 134 13.70 -12.23 -1.02
CA LYS A 134 14.26 -11.15 -1.84
C LYS A 134 13.62 -11.14 -3.22
N VAL A 135 12.68 -10.22 -3.43
CA VAL A 135 12.04 -9.98 -4.73
C VAL A 135 12.31 -8.55 -5.15
N GLY A 136 12.99 -8.37 -6.26
CA GLY A 136 13.26 -7.08 -6.89
C GLY A 136 12.42 -6.87 -8.14
N PHE A 137 12.06 -5.63 -8.44
CA PHE A 137 11.40 -5.27 -9.69
C PHE A 137 12.37 -4.52 -10.59
N ILE A 138 12.50 -4.97 -11.81
CA ILE A 138 13.29 -4.27 -12.84
C ILE A 138 12.30 -3.54 -13.74
N THR A 139 12.21 -2.24 -13.56
CA THR A 139 11.48 -1.36 -14.48
C THR A 139 12.44 -0.76 -15.48
N LEU A 140 12.18 -0.92 -16.76
CA LEU A 140 12.92 -0.21 -17.79
C LEU A 140 12.52 1.27 -17.69
N PRO A 141 13.48 2.19 -17.52
CA PRO A 141 13.17 3.60 -17.62
C PRO A 141 12.59 3.86 -19.01
N ALA A 142 11.52 4.66 -19.07
CA ALA A 142 11.00 5.12 -20.35
C ALA A 142 12.15 5.84 -21.07
N ALA A 143 12.51 5.35 -22.24
CA ALA A 143 13.43 6.08 -23.10
C ALA A 143 12.85 7.48 -23.28
N LEU A 144 13.57 8.48 -22.79
CA LEU A 144 13.29 9.87 -23.08
C LEU A 144 13.59 10.06 -24.57
N ASN A 145 12.52 10.18 -25.37
CA ASN A 145 12.59 10.75 -26.69
C ASN A 145 12.66 12.26 -26.57
#